data_b99aeb5dcb976580c556db98dc9d2155
#
_entry.id   b99aeb5dcb976580c556db98dc9d2155
#
_cell.length_a   1.000
_cell.length_b   1.000
_cell.length_c   1.000
_cell.angle_alpha   90.00
_cell.angle_beta   90.00
_cell.angle_gamma   90.00
#
_symmetry.space_group_name_H-M   'P 1'
#
loop_
_entity.id
_entity.type
_entity.pdbx_description
1 polymer ?
#
loop_
_entity_poly.entity_id
_entity_poly.type
_entity_poly.pdbx_seq_one_letter_code
_entity_poly.pdbx_strand_id
1 'polypeptide(L)'
;IKKMEQAIVSNNELSSRNSQSFNDQMKRMMESSQTLSHQADRLANALQKDNKLVGNWGELILSELLESQGLEKGKHYDLQISIKDDSGKSLKNENSGKKMIPDAILHLADNRDVVIDSKMSLSAFIDYQNADSDETRKDALDRHLKSIKDHVKNLKEKNYSDYFQGSRKSCGFVMMFIPIEGALQLAISEDKNLWRNAFEEKVFIVGAQTLMAALRIIDLTWVNVQQQKNIHEILITARQLIDRVNSFQKNFADIKKKIEALSESYEKVTISVEGQKGILSSGRKLENLGVKGTKALPKSDDSYDEF
;
A
#
# COMPACT_ATOMS: atom_id res chain seq x y z
N ILE A 1 -33.27 -2.71 -3.68
CA ILE A 1 -33.24 -2.45 -2.23
C ILE A 1 -32.62 -3.65 -1.51
N LYS A 2 -33.15 -4.89 -1.58
CA LYS A 2 -32.59 -6.07 -0.89
C LYS A 2 -31.10 -6.35 -1.18
N LYS A 3 -30.62 -6.16 -2.41
CA LYS A 3 -29.18 -6.33 -2.74
C LYS A 3 -28.31 -5.24 -2.12
N MET A 4 -28.83 -4.05 -1.93
CA MET A 4 -28.13 -2.93 -1.31
C MET A 4 -28.06 -3.09 0.22
N GLU A 5 -29.13 -3.59 0.83
CA GLU A 5 -29.17 -3.97 2.25
C GLU A 5 -28.19 -5.11 2.55
N GLN A 6 -28.12 -6.14 1.70
CA GLN A 6 -27.16 -7.22 1.83
C GLN A 6 -25.70 -6.74 1.69
N ALA A 7 -25.42 -5.81 0.79
CA ALA A 7 -24.11 -5.22 0.63
C ALA A 7 -23.70 -4.36 1.85
N ILE A 8 -24.63 -3.63 2.45
CA ILE A 8 -24.40 -2.84 3.66
C ILE A 8 -24.13 -3.77 4.87
N VAL A 9 -24.94 -4.83 5.03
CA VAL A 9 -24.74 -5.82 6.11
C VAL A 9 -23.39 -6.52 5.97
N SER A 10 -23.04 -6.98 4.77
CA SER A 10 -21.73 -7.60 4.48
C SER A 10 -20.55 -6.66 4.75
N ASN A 11 -20.69 -5.37 4.41
CA ASN A 11 -19.66 -4.37 4.67
C ASN A 11 -19.51 -4.07 6.16
N ASN A 12 -20.62 -4.03 6.91
CA ASN A 12 -20.60 -3.88 8.37
C ASN A 12 -19.98 -5.10 9.08
N GLU A 13 -20.27 -6.32 8.60
CA GLU A 13 -19.65 -7.54 9.14
C GLU A 13 -18.13 -7.58 8.85
N LEU A 14 -17.69 -7.19 7.66
CA LEU A 14 -16.29 -7.06 7.31
C LEU A 14 -15.59 -5.99 8.16
N SER A 15 -16.23 -4.85 8.39
CA SER A 15 -15.72 -3.79 9.24
C SER A 15 -15.60 -4.23 10.70
N SER A 16 -16.60 -4.96 11.21
CA SER A 16 -16.58 -5.52 12.57
C SER A 16 -15.49 -6.58 12.76
N ARG A 17 -15.33 -7.50 11.81
CA ARG A 17 -14.26 -8.51 11.81
C ARG A 17 -12.87 -7.87 11.73
N ASN A 18 -12.72 -6.82 10.91
CA ASN A 18 -11.48 -6.06 10.83
C ASN A 18 -11.16 -5.35 12.15
N SER A 19 -12.18 -4.78 12.83
CA SER A 19 -12.01 -4.14 14.14
C SER A 19 -11.64 -5.15 15.23
N GLN A 20 -12.25 -6.33 15.23
CA GLN A 20 -11.90 -7.41 16.17
C GLN A 20 -10.48 -7.93 15.93
N SER A 21 -10.13 -8.22 14.67
CA SER A 21 -8.77 -8.61 14.30
C SER A 21 -7.73 -7.54 14.67
N PHE A 22 -8.08 -6.26 14.51
CA PHE A 22 -7.25 -5.14 14.94
C PHE A 22 -7.01 -5.13 16.45
N ASN A 23 -8.07 -5.28 17.25
CA ASN A 23 -7.97 -5.32 18.71
C ASN A 23 -7.13 -6.51 19.20
N ASP A 24 -7.31 -7.70 18.61
CA ASP A 24 -6.55 -8.90 18.96
C ASP A 24 -5.06 -8.75 18.58
N GLN A 25 -4.79 -8.15 17.45
CA GLN A 25 -3.43 -7.84 17.02
C GLN A 25 -2.78 -6.77 17.92
N MET A 26 -3.52 -5.73 18.29
CA MET A 26 -3.05 -4.71 19.24
C MET A 26 -2.71 -5.31 20.60
N LYS A 27 -3.55 -6.24 21.10
CA LYS A 27 -3.29 -6.91 22.38
C LYS A 27 -2.00 -7.77 22.32
N ARG A 28 -1.85 -8.61 21.29
CA ARG A 28 -0.62 -9.40 21.09
C ARG A 28 0.62 -8.51 20.93
N MET A 29 0.44 -7.39 20.28
CA MET A 29 1.51 -6.40 20.06
C MET A 29 1.92 -5.74 21.36
N MET A 30 0.98 -5.39 22.24
CA MET A 30 1.26 -4.88 23.59
C MET A 30 2.03 -5.91 24.43
N GLU A 31 1.62 -7.19 24.38
CA GLU A 31 2.30 -8.29 25.08
C GLU A 31 3.73 -8.50 24.55
N SER A 32 3.91 -8.48 23.24
CA SER A 32 5.23 -8.58 22.59
C SER A 32 6.12 -7.38 22.92
N SER A 33 5.56 -6.16 22.91
CA SER A 33 6.27 -4.93 23.27
C SER A 33 6.71 -4.91 24.75
N GLN A 34 5.87 -5.40 25.67
CA GLN A 34 6.28 -5.55 27.07
C GLN A 34 7.44 -6.53 27.22
N THR A 35 7.40 -7.65 26.50
CA THR A 35 8.50 -8.63 26.50
C THR A 35 9.79 -8.02 25.96
N LEU A 36 9.69 -7.26 24.86
CA LEU A 36 10.82 -6.56 24.25
C LEU A 36 11.38 -5.47 25.19
N SER A 37 10.51 -4.71 25.86
CA SER A 37 10.91 -3.71 26.85
C SER A 37 11.66 -4.35 28.03
N HIS A 38 11.16 -5.47 28.56
CA HIS A 38 11.86 -6.19 29.63
C HIS A 38 13.20 -6.80 29.19
N GLN A 39 13.31 -7.27 27.96
CA GLN A 39 14.57 -7.71 27.39
C GLN A 39 15.55 -6.54 27.21
N ALA A 40 15.01 -5.39 26.76
CA ALA A 40 15.73 -4.14 26.64
C ALA A 40 16.33 -3.67 27.97
N ASP A 41 15.53 -3.67 29.03
CA ASP A 41 15.98 -3.28 30.37
C ASP A 41 17.08 -4.21 30.91
N ARG A 42 16.93 -5.53 30.70
CA ARG A 42 17.95 -6.52 31.11
C ARG A 42 19.25 -6.38 30.35
N LEU A 43 19.18 -6.08 29.06
CA LEU A 43 20.37 -5.94 28.21
C LEU A 43 21.06 -4.58 28.44
N ALA A 44 20.31 -3.51 28.67
CA ALA A 44 20.84 -2.21 29.06
C ALA A 44 21.69 -2.32 30.34
N ASN A 45 21.22 -3.07 31.32
CA ASN A 45 21.96 -3.37 32.54
C ASN A 45 23.24 -4.20 32.28
N ALA A 46 23.24 -5.07 31.29
CA ALA A 46 24.40 -5.86 30.90
C ALA A 46 25.46 -5.08 30.09
N LEU A 47 25.01 -4.03 29.34
CA LEU A 47 25.84 -3.21 28.46
C LEU A 47 26.40 -1.93 29.11
N GLN A 48 26.35 -1.80 30.42
CA GLN A 48 26.65 -0.61 31.22
C GLN A 48 27.96 0.13 30.89
N LYS A 49 28.89 -0.48 30.17
CA LYS A 49 30.26 0.05 29.99
C LYS A 49 30.56 0.58 28.58
N ASP A 50 29.66 0.43 27.62
CA ASP A 50 29.98 0.81 26.23
C ASP A 50 28.80 1.54 25.53
N ASN A 51 28.90 2.87 25.53
CA ASN A 51 27.92 3.76 24.88
C ASN A 51 27.73 3.47 23.37
N LYS A 52 28.74 2.90 22.70
CA LYS A 52 28.64 2.56 21.28
C LYS A 52 27.80 1.31 21.07
N LEU A 53 27.91 0.33 21.97
CA LEU A 53 27.07 -0.88 21.95
C LEU A 53 25.60 -0.52 22.21
N VAL A 54 25.34 0.41 23.13
CA VAL A 54 23.97 0.90 23.41
C VAL A 54 23.37 1.62 22.20
N GLY A 55 24.15 2.42 21.46
CA GLY A 55 23.71 3.06 20.23
C GLY A 55 23.34 2.05 19.13
N ASN A 56 24.23 1.12 18.84
CA ASN A 56 24.00 0.06 17.85
C ASN A 56 22.78 -0.81 18.21
N TRP A 57 22.57 -1.04 19.52
CA TRP A 57 21.43 -1.79 20.00
C TRP A 57 20.10 -1.05 19.76
N GLY A 58 20.03 0.28 19.96
CA GLY A 58 18.85 1.09 19.62
C GLY A 58 18.49 1.01 18.14
N GLU A 59 19.49 1.04 17.26
CA GLU A 59 19.30 0.85 15.82
C GLU A 59 18.79 -0.57 15.48
N LEU A 60 19.29 -1.61 16.19
CA LEU A 60 18.83 -3.01 16.02
C LEU A 60 17.36 -3.14 16.42
N ILE A 61 16.97 -2.62 17.59
CA ILE A 61 15.58 -2.63 18.04
C ILE A 61 14.65 -1.91 17.06
N LEU A 62 15.09 -0.78 16.52
CA LEU A 62 14.33 -0.06 15.50
C LEU A 62 14.12 -0.92 14.25
N SER A 63 15.16 -1.61 13.79
CA SER A 63 15.07 -2.52 12.63
C SER A 63 14.11 -3.68 12.90
N GLU A 64 14.21 -4.33 14.07
CA GLU A 64 13.33 -5.43 14.46
C GLU A 64 11.87 -4.98 14.57
N LEU A 65 11.60 -3.77 15.10
CA LEU A 65 10.26 -3.21 15.17
C LEU A 65 9.67 -2.99 13.77
N LEU A 66 10.42 -2.41 12.84
CA LEU A 66 9.98 -2.18 11.46
C LEU A 66 9.65 -3.50 10.75
N GLU A 67 10.51 -4.50 10.88
CA GLU A 67 10.33 -5.83 10.27
C GLU A 67 9.15 -6.59 10.88
N SER A 68 8.98 -6.52 12.21
CA SER A 68 7.89 -7.22 12.93
C SER A 68 6.49 -6.75 12.55
N GLN A 69 6.37 -5.53 12.03
CA GLN A 69 5.09 -4.96 11.57
C GLN A 69 4.73 -5.35 10.13
N GLY A 70 5.50 -6.22 9.48
CA GLY A 70 5.25 -6.64 8.09
C GLY A 70 5.62 -5.57 7.05
N LEU A 71 6.35 -4.54 7.46
CA LEU A 71 6.83 -3.51 6.55
C LEU A 71 8.01 -4.05 5.71
N GLU A 72 8.05 -3.69 4.43
CA GLU A 72 9.06 -4.13 3.48
C GLU A 72 10.13 -3.06 3.32
N LYS A 73 11.41 -3.44 3.53
CA LYS A 73 12.55 -2.56 3.29
C LYS A 73 12.64 -2.17 1.80
N GLY A 74 12.95 -0.91 1.54
CA GLY A 74 13.01 -0.37 0.17
C GLY A 74 11.66 0.07 -0.39
N LYS A 75 10.55 -0.26 0.28
CA LYS A 75 9.20 0.14 -0.14
C LYS A 75 8.49 0.95 0.94
N HIS A 76 8.48 0.45 2.17
CA HIS A 76 7.82 1.07 3.31
C HIS A 76 8.79 1.80 4.21
N TYR A 77 10.06 1.39 4.25
CA TYR A 77 11.13 2.05 4.98
C TYR A 77 12.51 1.76 4.41
N ASP A 78 13.46 2.63 4.74
CA ASP A 78 14.87 2.46 4.50
C ASP A 78 15.66 2.64 5.80
N LEU A 79 16.79 1.94 5.94
CA LEU A 79 17.69 2.03 7.09
C LEU A 79 19.03 2.62 6.66
N GLN A 80 19.54 3.59 7.44
CA GLN A 80 20.89 4.16 7.31
C GLN A 80 21.25 4.62 5.89
N ILE A 81 20.27 5.11 5.14
CA ILE A 81 20.48 5.64 3.79
C ILE A 81 20.73 7.14 3.87
N SER A 82 21.78 7.60 3.16
CA SER A 82 22.00 9.04 3.03
C SER A 82 20.88 9.68 2.20
N ILE A 83 20.32 10.77 2.72
CA ILE A 83 19.37 11.58 1.98
C ILE A 83 20.10 12.15 0.75
N LYS A 84 19.46 12.04 -0.42
CA LYS A 84 20.00 12.50 -1.71
C LYS A 84 19.13 13.59 -2.30
N ASP A 85 19.74 14.51 -3.05
CA ASP A 85 19.03 15.47 -3.89
C ASP A 85 18.53 14.82 -5.20
N ASP A 86 17.81 15.59 -6.01
CA ASP A 86 17.26 15.14 -7.30
C ASP A 86 18.34 14.71 -8.30
N SER A 87 19.60 15.13 -8.10
CA SER A 87 20.75 14.73 -8.91
C SER A 87 21.39 13.40 -8.42
N GLY A 88 20.87 12.82 -7.33
CA GLY A 88 21.40 11.59 -6.70
C GLY A 88 22.62 11.84 -5.80
N LYS A 89 23.01 13.09 -5.53
CA LYS A 89 24.14 13.44 -4.66
C LYS A 89 23.71 13.44 -3.20
N SER A 90 24.52 12.83 -2.33
CA SER A 90 24.26 12.83 -0.88
C SER A 90 24.27 14.24 -0.31
N LEU A 91 23.20 14.61 0.36
CA LEU A 91 23.08 15.89 1.04
C LEU A 91 23.95 15.92 2.28
N LYS A 92 24.49 17.09 2.56
CA LYS A 92 25.31 17.36 3.73
C LYS A 92 24.62 18.39 4.60
N ASN A 93 24.74 18.21 5.90
CA ASN A 93 24.29 19.22 6.85
C ASN A 93 25.08 20.51 6.65
N GLU A 94 24.38 21.62 6.50
CA GLU A 94 24.99 22.94 6.22
C GLU A 94 25.93 23.39 7.34
N ASN A 95 25.61 23.07 8.59
CA ASN A 95 26.39 23.49 9.77
C ASN A 95 27.63 22.60 10.03
N SER A 96 27.50 21.28 9.76
CA SER A 96 28.55 20.31 10.11
C SER A 96 29.36 19.77 8.91
N GLY A 97 28.88 19.98 7.68
CA GLY A 97 29.44 19.41 6.45
C GLY A 97 29.38 17.88 6.35
N LYS A 98 28.75 17.20 7.33
CA LYS A 98 28.62 15.73 7.37
C LYS A 98 27.43 15.28 6.55
N LYS A 99 27.50 14.05 6.00
CA LYS A 99 26.36 13.44 5.30
C LYS A 99 25.19 13.28 6.25
N MET A 100 24.00 13.56 5.75
CA MET A 100 22.74 13.36 6.46
C MET A 100 22.31 11.90 6.31
N ILE A 101 22.54 11.11 7.35
CA ILE A 101 22.21 9.68 7.40
C ILE A 101 21.35 9.47 8.65
N PRO A 102 20.01 9.44 8.51
CA PRO A 102 19.12 9.05 9.58
C PRO A 102 19.19 7.54 9.83
N ASP A 103 18.78 7.09 11.03
CA ASP A 103 18.75 5.67 11.36
C ASP A 103 17.68 4.94 10.55
N ALA A 104 16.51 5.56 10.34
CA ALA A 104 15.50 5.08 9.41
C ALA A 104 14.77 6.23 8.71
N ILE A 105 14.24 5.95 7.52
CA ILE A 105 13.27 6.77 6.80
C ILE A 105 12.04 5.91 6.58
N LEU A 106 10.88 6.38 7.05
CA LEU A 106 9.61 5.71 6.91
C LEU A 106 8.82 6.36 5.78
N HIS A 107 8.40 5.55 4.80
CA HIS A 107 7.67 5.98 3.63
C HIS A 107 6.16 5.88 3.87
N LEU A 108 5.43 6.98 3.75
CA LEU A 108 3.97 6.99 3.83
C LEU A 108 3.34 6.80 2.45
N ALA A 109 2.13 6.27 2.44
CA ALA A 109 1.40 5.95 1.21
C ALA A 109 1.03 7.17 0.35
N ASP A 110 1.05 8.37 0.93
CA ASP A 110 0.76 9.66 0.27
C ASP A 110 2.02 10.37 -0.25
N ASN A 111 3.09 9.64 -0.50
CA ASN A 111 4.39 10.15 -0.96
C ASN A 111 5.06 11.13 0.02
N ARG A 112 4.82 10.97 1.32
CA ARG A 112 5.55 11.67 2.36
C ARG A 112 6.48 10.72 3.10
N ASP A 113 7.55 11.29 3.67
CA ASP A 113 8.56 10.59 4.42
C ASP A 113 8.70 11.15 5.82
N VAL A 114 8.91 10.26 6.79
CA VAL A 114 9.22 10.58 8.18
C VAL A 114 10.60 10.02 8.52
N VAL A 115 11.47 10.87 9.06
CA VAL A 115 12.75 10.43 9.58
C VAL A 115 12.57 9.90 11.00
N ILE A 116 13.24 8.80 11.31
CA ILE A 116 13.38 8.25 12.65
C ILE A 116 14.86 8.27 13.02
N ASP A 117 15.19 8.86 14.18
CA ASP A 117 16.56 8.91 14.74
C ASP A 117 16.54 8.29 16.14
N SER A 118 17.34 7.25 16.35
CA SER A 118 17.35 6.46 17.60
C SER A 118 18.55 6.73 18.50
N LYS A 119 19.30 7.78 18.25
CA LYS A 119 20.53 8.11 18.98
C LYS A 119 20.25 8.74 20.34
N MET A 120 20.12 7.92 21.36
CA MET A 120 20.03 8.39 22.74
C MET A 120 21.09 7.73 23.63
N SER A 121 21.74 8.53 24.48
CA SER A 121 22.57 8.01 25.57
C SER A 121 21.68 7.51 26.70
N LEU A 122 21.70 6.21 26.96
CA LEU A 122 20.96 5.58 28.06
C LEU A 122 21.77 5.49 29.36
N SER A 123 23.06 5.90 29.34
CA SER A 123 23.94 5.79 30.51
C SER A 123 23.38 6.46 31.76
N ALA A 124 22.86 7.67 31.62
CA ALA A 124 22.25 8.39 32.75
C ALA A 124 20.99 7.71 33.30
N PHE A 125 20.18 7.06 32.47
CA PHE A 125 19.04 6.26 32.91
C PHE A 125 19.48 5.00 33.66
N ILE A 126 20.53 4.32 33.19
CA ILE A 126 21.11 3.16 33.86
C ILE A 126 21.71 3.58 35.22
N ASP A 127 22.43 4.71 35.27
CA ASP A 127 22.97 5.27 36.52
C ASP A 127 21.83 5.58 37.53
N TYR A 128 20.69 6.12 37.04
CA TYR A 128 19.52 6.38 37.87
C TYR A 128 18.94 5.09 38.48
N GLN A 129 18.85 4.01 37.69
CA GLN A 129 18.34 2.72 38.18
C GLN A 129 19.26 2.06 39.21
N ASN A 130 20.57 2.27 39.10
CA ASN A 130 21.59 1.66 39.93
C ASN A 130 22.09 2.60 41.05
N ALA A 131 21.45 3.76 41.24
CA ALA A 131 21.87 4.72 42.24
C ALA A 131 21.59 4.23 43.68
N ASP A 132 22.61 4.24 44.53
CA ASP A 132 22.59 3.76 45.88
C ASP A 132 22.11 4.84 46.90
N SER A 133 22.04 6.10 46.47
CA SER A 133 21.57 7.23 47.30
C SER A 133 20.63 8.15 46.52
N ASP A 134 19.80 8.92 47.26
CA ASP A 134 18.88 9.88 46.66
C ASP A 134 19.63 11.01 45.93
N GLU A 135 20.83 11.36 46.38
CA GLU A 135 21.66 12.40 45.76
C GLU A 135 22.17 11.93 44.38
N THR A 136 22.77 10.73 44.34
CA THR A 136 23.24 10.12 43.06
C THR A 136 22.10 9.85 42.10
N ARG A 137 20.94 9.45 42.61
CA ARG A 137 19.73 9.23 41.82
C ARG A 137 19.24 10.51 41.18
N LYS A 138 19.19 11.61 41.95
CA LYS A 138 18.78 12.93 41.45
C LYS A 138 19.77 13.45 40.40
N ASP A 139 21.08 13.36 40.62
CA ASP A 139 22.06 13.76 39.63
C ASP A 139 21.93 12.95 38.32
N ALA A 140 21.71 11.65 38.41
CA ALA A 140 21.50 10.80 37.24
C ALA A 140 20.22 11.17 36.49
N LEU A 141 19.12 11.52 37.21
CA LEU A 141 17.88 11.99 36.62
C LEU A 141 18.07 13.30 35.84
N ASP A 142 18.75 14.28 36.48
CA ASP A 142 19.03 15.57 35.83
C ASP A 142 19.85 15.40 34.56
N ARG A 143 20.86 14.52 34.58
CA ARG A 143 21.67 14.16 33.40
C ARG A 143 20.80 13.47 32.32
N HIS A 144 19.87 12.59 32.71
CA HIS A 144 18.97 11.91 31.79
C HIS A 144 18.06 12.90 31.06
N LEU A 145 17.39 13.78 31.80
CA LEU A 145 16.54 14.82 31.23
C LEU A 145 17.31 15.76 30.31
N LYS A 146 18.49 16.17 30.74
CA LYS A 146 19.38 17.01 29.93
C LYS A 146 19.76 16.31 28.63
N SER A 147 20.13 15.03 28.67
CA SER A 147 20.48 14.24 27.48
C SER A 147 19.35 14.22 26.47
N ILE A 148 18.10 14.03 26.91
CA ILE A 148 16.92 14.05 26.02
C ILE A 148 16.72 15.44 25.39
N LYS A 149 16.78 16.51 26.20
CA LYS A 149 16.63 17.89 25.72
C LYS A 149 17.72 18.29 24.72
N ASP A 150 18.96 17.93 25.00
CA ASP A 150 20.08 18.19 24.10
C ASP A 150 19.91 17.43 22.78
N HIS A 151 19.36 16.21 22.83
CA HIS A 151 19.10 15.43 21.62
C HIS A 151 17.98 16.04 20.77
N VAL A 152 16.88 16.49 21.39
CA VAL A 152 15.83 17.23 20.72
C VAL A 152 16.37 18.47 20.01
N LYS A 153 17.24 19.24 20.69
CA LYS A 153 17.89 20.39 20.09
C LYS A 153 18.79 20.02 18.90
N ASN A 154 19.57 18.96 19.03
CA ASN A 154 20.41 18.46 17.93
C ASN A 154 19.58 18.03 16.71
N LEU A 155 18.43 17.40 16.91
CA LEU A 155 17.53 17.00 15.82
C LEU A 155 16.88 18.19 15.14
N LYS A 156 16.49 19.21 15.91
CA LYS A 156 16.03 20.50 15.36
C LYS A 156 17.12 21.12 14.45
N GLU A 157 18.36 21.18 14.93
CA GLU A 157 19.50 21.76 14.18
C GLU A 157 19.85 20.96 12.91
N LYS A 158 19.65 19.63 12.92
CA LYS A 158 19.80 18.79 11.72
C LYS A 158 18.76 19.11 10.64
N ASN A 159 17.57 19.58 11.02
CA ASN A 159 16.47 20.00 10.15
C ASN A 159 16.26 19.09 8.95
N TYR A 160 16.07 17.80 9.17
CA TYR A 160 15.90 16.79 8.11
C TYR A 160 14.79 17.13 7.11
N SER A 161 13.76 17.91 7.54
CA SER A 161 12.60 18.26 6.70
C SER A 161 12.96 19.05 5.44
N ASP A 162 13.99 19.87 5.49
CA ASP A 162 14.36 20.74 4.36
C ASP A 162 15.15 19.98 3.27
N TYR A 163 15.54 18.76 3.57
CA TYR A 163 16.38 17.95 2.68
C TYR A 163 15.60 16.93 1.84
N PHE A 164 14.27 16.82 2.04
CA PHE A 164 13.43 16.00 1.18
C PHE A 164 13.04 16.81 -0.06
N GLN A 165 13.76 16.57 -1.15
CA GLN A 165 13.51 17.17 -2.46
C GLN A 165 13.13 16.06 -3.44
N GLY A 166 12.28 16.35 -4.45
CA GLY A 166 11.87 15.38 -5.45
C GLY A 166 10.42 14.92 -5.32
N SER A 167 10.15 13.66 -5.69
CA SER A 167 8.79 13.10 -5.73
C SER A 167 8.17 12.84 -4.35
N ARG A 168 8.99 12.75 -3.31
CA ARG A 168 8.55 12.53 -1.92
C ARG A 168 8.83 13.77 -1.07
N LYS A 169 7.90 14.10 -0.19
CA LYS A 169 7.97 15.30 0.67
C LYS A 169 8.18 14.88 2.13
N SER A 170 8.84 15.75 2.92
CA SER A 170 8.88 15.55 4.37
C SER A 170 7.51 15.73 5.00
N CYS A 171 7.24 14.99 6.08
CA CYS A 171 6.11 15.24 6.98
C CYS A 171 6.29 16.50 7.85
N GLY A 172 7.46 17.13 7.82
CA GLY A 172 7.74 18.35 8.57
C GLY A 172 8.11 18.13 10.03
N PHE A 173 8.33 16.89 10.45
CA PHE A 173 8.80 16.51 11.77
C PHE A 173 9.73 15.29 11.72
N VAL A 174 10.48 15.08 12.80
CA VAL A 174 11.37 13.92 12.99
C VAL A 174 10.86 13.11 14.19
N MET A 175 10.87 11.79 14.10
CA MET A 175 10.62 10.92 15.25
C MET A 175 11.93 10.65 15.98
N MET A 176 12.00 11.01 17.26
CA MET A 176 13.08 10.66 18.17
C MET A 176 12.71 9.37 18.90
N PHE A 177 13.33 8.27 18.51
CA PHE A 177 13.02 6.97 19.07
C PHE A 177 13.85 6.67 20.33
N ILE A 178 13.15 6.38 21.42
CA ILE A 178 13.74 5.94 22.70
C ILE A 178 13.43 4.45 22.88
N PRO A 179 14.40 3.54 22.71
CA PRO A 179 14.14 2.10 22.71
C PRO A 179 13.70 1.55 24.08
N ILE A 180 14.10 2.19 25.19
CA ILE A 180 13.70 1.78 26.52
C ILE A 180 12.50 2.59 26.98
N GLU A 181 11.33 1.94 27.08
CA GLU A 181 10.09 2.59 27.48
C GLU A 181 10.18 3.20 28.89
N GLY A 182 10.84 2.52 29.84
CA GLY A 182 11.05 3.03 31.20
C GLY A 182 11.84 4.33 31.24
N ALA A 183 12.81 4.52 30.33
CA ALA A 183 13.57 5.76 30.22
C ALA A 183 12.70 6.92 29.74
N LEU A 184 11.80 6.67 28.78
CA LEU A 184 10.86 7.66 28.31
C LEU A 184 9.83 8.01 29.39
N GLN A 185 9.26 7.02 30.06
CA GLN A 185 8.26 7.23 31.11
C GLN A 185 8.83 8.02 32.30
N LEU A 186 10.06 7.71 32.72
CA LEU A 186 10.78 8.49 33.74
C LEU A 186 10.89 9.96 33.31
N ALA A 187 11.35 10.22 32.09
CA ALA A 187 11.53 11.59 31.62
C ALA A 187 10.22 12.38 31.55
N ILE A 188 9.11 11.75 31.09
CA ILE A 188 7.79 12.39 31.03
C ILE A 188 7.19 12.63 32.44
N SER A 189 7.43 11.71 33.37
CA SER A 189 6.94 11.88 34.76
C SER A 189 7.56 13.08 35.44
N GLU A 190 8.84 13.34 35.19
CA GLU A 190 9.60 14.44 35.79
C GLU A 190 9.41 15.77 35.06
N ASP A 191 9.36 15.76 33.74
CA ASP A 191 9.09 16.95 32.91
C ASP A 191 7.81 16.78 32.07
N LYS A 192 6.69 17.18 32.63
CA LYS A 192 5.35 17.08 31.99
C LYS A 192 5.24 17.87 30.69
N ASN A 193 6.13 18.82 30.43
CA ASN A 193 6.14 19.62 29.22
C ASN A 193 7.13 19.11 28.18
N LEU A 194 7.92 18.08 28.49
CA LEU A 194 8.98 17.58 27.62
C LEU A 194 8.49 17.29 26.20
N TRP A 195 7.41 16.51 26.07
CA TRP A 195 6.85 16.14 24.77
C TRP A 195 6.30 17.35 24.00
N ARG A 196 5.67 18.31 24.69
CA ARG A 196 5.13 19.53 24.08
C ARG A 196 6.25 20.40 23.53
N ASN A 197 7.28 20.65 24.35
CA ASN A 197 8.43 21.45 23.97
C ASN A 197 9.17 20.81 22.79
N ALA A 198 9.32 19.49 22.79
CA ALA A 198 9.92 18.77 21.65
C ALA A 198 9.05 18.88 20.39
N PHE A 199 7.74 18.77 20.51
CA PHE A 199 6.82 18.89 19.39
C PHE A 199 6.82 20.30 18.75
N GLU A 200 6.91 21.36 19.57
CA GLU A 200 7.10 22.74 19.10
C GLU A 200 8.37 22.89 18.26
N GLU A 201 9.41 22.10 18.57
CA GLU A 201 10.65 22.01 17.82
C GLU A 201 10.60 21.00 16.65
N LYS A 202 9.40 20.51 16.29
CA LYS A 202 9.16 19.52 15.24
C LYS A 202 9.85 18.17 15.50
N VAL A 203 10.08 17.82 16.75
CA VAL A 203 10.59 16.52 17.17
C VAL A 203 9.51 15.76 17.94
N PHE A 204 9.13 14.59 17.43
CA PHE A 204 8.13 13.74 18.04
C PHE A 204 8.81 12.61 18.81
N ILE A 205 8.80 12.70 20.15
CA ILE A 205 9.43 11.68 21.01
C ILE A 205 8.53 10.46 21.08
N VAL A 206 9.06 9.29 20.74
CA VAL A 206 8.32 8.01 20.71
C VAL A 206 9.11 6.91 21.41
N GLY A 207 8.43 6.12 22.22
CA GLY A 207 8.92 4.85 22.73
C GLY A 207 8.55 3.68 21.80
N ALA A 208 8.99 2.48 22.16
CA ALA A 208 8.74 1.28 21.36
C ALA A 208 7.24 1.02 21.14
N GLN A 209 6.42 1.16 22.17
CA GLN A 209 4.96 0.95 22.09
C GLN A 209 4.27 1.95 21.16
N THR A 210 4.60 3.23 21.30
CA THR A 210 4.01 4.29 20.47
C THR A 210 4.45 4.16 19.02
N LEU A 211 5.73 3.81 18.79
CA LEU A 211 6.25 3.59 17.44
C LEU A 211 5.54 2.41 16.78
N MET A 212 5.39 1.27 17.47
CA MET A 212 4.65 0.11 16.95
C MET A 212 3.22 0.47 16.55
N ALA A 213 2.50 1.22 17.39
CA ALA A 213 1.14 1.66 17.07
C ALA A 213 1.11 2.56 15.81
N ALA A 214 2.05 3.49 15.69
CA ALA A 214 2.18 4.35 14.52
C ALA A 214 2.50 3.55 13.26
N LEU A 215 3.44 2.60 13.33
CA LEU A 215 3.82 1.72 12.21
C LEU A 215 2.63 0.90 11.73
N ARG A 216 1.79 0.39 12.66
CA ARG A 216 0.58 -0.35 12.30
C ARG A 216 -0.43 0.50 11.56
N ILE A 217 -0.65 1.75 11.99
CA ILE A 217 -1.53 2.69 11.28
C ILE A 217 -1.00 2.96 9.87
N ILE A 218 0.31 3.08 9.72
CA ILE A 218 0.96 3.29 8.43
C ILE A 218 0.77 2.08 7.51
N ASP A 219 0.98 0.86 8.01
CA ASP A 219 0.72 -0.37 7.27
C ASP A 219 -0.73 -0.44 6.77
N LEU A 220 -1.71 -0.18 7.65
CA LEU A 220 -3.13 -0.14 7.28
C LEU A 220 -3.42 0.93 6.20
N THR A 221 -2.73 2.06 6.25
CA THR A 221 -2.87 3.11 5.25
C THR A 221 -2.36 2.65 3.88
N TRP A 222 -1.22 1.95 3.85
CA TRP A 222 -0.70 1.34 2.63
C TRP A 222 -1.66 0.32 2.02
N VAL A 223 -2.22 -0.57 2.85
CA VAL A 223 -3.22 -1.55 2.42
C VAL A 223 -4.45 -0.86 1.82
N ASN A 224 -4.97 0.18 2.47
CA ASN A 224 -6.12 0.93 1.99
C ASN A 224 -5.86 1.63 0.64
N VAL A 225 -4.70 2.27 0.48
CA VAL A 225 -4.32 2.93 -0.78
C VAL A 225 -4.18 1.91 -1.90
N GLN A 226 -3.59 0.74 -1.62
CA GLN A 226 -3.48 -0.32 -2.63
C GLN A 226 -4.85 -0.88 -3.03
N GLN A 227 -5.77 -1.08 -2.07
CA GLN A 227 -7.14 -1.50 -2.35
C GLN A 227 -7.89 -0.48 -3.21
N GLN A 228 -7.76 0.82 -2.94
CA GLN A 228 -8.38 1.87 -3.75
C GLN A 228 -7.86 1.87 -5.19
N LYS A 229 -6.56 1.68 -5.40
CA LYS A 229 -5.97 1.53 -6.74
C LYS A 229 -6.55 0.32 -7.47
N ASN A 230 -6.63 -0.84 -6.81
CA ASN A 230 -7.18 -2.05 -7.40
C ASN A 230 -8.66 -1.88 -7.78
N ILE A 231 -9.47 -1.24 -6.93
CA ILE A 231 -10.88 -0.93 -7.23
C ILE A 231 -10.98 -0.02 -8.47
N HIS A 232 -10.13 0.98 -8.58
CA HIS A 232 -10.11 1.88 -9.74
C HIS A 232 -9.79 1.13 -11.03
N GLU A 233 -8.80 0.25 -11.03
CA GLU A 233 -8.44 -0.61 -12.17
C GLU A 233 -9.56 -1.58 -12.55
N ILE A 234 -10.23 -2.18 -11.56
CA ILE A 234 -11.40 -3.04 -11.77
C ILE A 234 -12.53 -2.27 -12.47
N LEU A 235 -12.82 -1.04 -12.03
CA LEU A 235 -13.86 -0.20 -12.63
C LEU A 235 -13.55 0.19 -14.08
N ILE A 236 -12.29 0.52 -14.39
CA ILE A 236 -11.85 0.80 -15.76
C ILE A 236 -12.03 -0.44 -16.64
N THR A 237 -11.55 -1.60 -16.17
CA THR A 237 -11.65 -2.86 -16.90
C THR A 237 -13.10 -3.28 -17.13
N ALA A 238 -13.96 -3.11 -16.12
CA ALA A 238 -15.39 -3.40 -16.23
C ALA A 238 -16.07 -2.52 -17.28
N ARG A 239 -15.77 -1.21 -17.33
CA ARG A 239 -16.28 -0.31 -18.39
C ARG A 239 -15.85 -0.76 -19.78
N GLN A 240 -14.59 -1.07 -19.97
CA GLN A 240 -14.06 -1.58 -21.24
C GLN A 240 -14.76 -2.89 -21.67
N LEU A 241 -15.04 -3.78 -20.72
CA LEU A 241 -15.77 -5.01 -20.99
C LEU A 241 -17.22 -4.72 -21.45
N ILE A 242 -17.92 -3.81 -20.78
CA ILE A 242 -19.28 -3.38 -21.17
C ILE A 242 -19.29 -2.83 -22.59
N ASP A 243 -18.32 -1.98 -22.94
CA ASP A 243 -18.21 -1.40 -24.28
C ASP A 243 -17.96 -2.46 -25.36
N ARG A 244 -17.13 -3.47 -25.05
CA ARG A 244 -16.90 -4.63 -25.94
C ARG A 244 -18.17 -5.47 -26.11
N VAL A 245 -18.93 -5.71 -25.05
CA VAL A 245 -20.19 -6.44 -25.11
C VAL A 245 -21.22 -5.68 -25.98
N ASN A 246 -21.35 -4.37 -25.81
CA ASN A 246 -22.22 -3.54 -26.63
C ASN A 246 -21.81 -3.59 -28.13
N SER A 247 -20.51 -3.51 -28.41
CA SER A 247 -20.00 -3.62 -29.77
C SER A 247 -20.27 -5.01 -30.38
N PHE A 248 -20.09 -6.06 -29.58
CA PHE A 248 -20.41 -7.42 -29.99
C PHE A 248 -21.91 -7.59 -30.33
N GLN A 249 -22.81 -7.09 -29.45
CA GLN A 249 -24.25 -7.15 -29.69
C GLN A 249 -24.65 -6.43 -31.00
N LYS A 250 -24.06 -5.26 -31.26
CA LYS A 250 -24.28 -4.53 -32.51
C LYS A 250 -23.84 -5.33 -33.73
N ASN A 251 -22.63 -5.88 -33.70
CA ASN A 251 -22.09 -6.69 -34.79
C ASN A 251 -22.95 -7.95 -35.02
N PHE A 252 -23.40 -8.58 -33.92
CA PHE A 252 -24.25 -9.76 -33.99
C PHE A 252 -25.62 -9.45 -34.63
N ALA A 253 -26.22 -8.31 -34.28
CA ALA A 253 -27.44 -7.84 -34.91
C ALA A 253 -27.27 -7.54 -36.41
N ASP A 254 -26.13 -6.99 -36.81
CA ASP A 254 -25.81 -6.76 -38.22
C ASP A 254 -25.63 -8.07 -39.01
N ILE A 255 -25.00 -9.08 -38.39
CA ILE A 255 -24.91 -10.43 -39.00
C ILE A 255 -26.30 -11.02 -39.21
N LYS A 256 -27.18 -10.94 -38.19
CA LYS A 256 -28.57 -11.41 -38.33
C LYS A 256 -29.28 -10.78 -39.52
N LYS A 257 -29.22 -9.45 -39.67
CA LYS A 257 -29.80 -8.75 -40.84
C LYS A 257 -29.23 -9.20 -42.15
N LYS A 258 -27.95 -9.47 -42.24
CA LYS A 258 -27.30 -9.97 -43.47
C LYS A 258 -27.75 -11.38 -43.82
N ILE A 259 -27.94 -12.25 -42.80
CA ILE A 259 -28.48 -13.61 -43.01
C ILE A 259 -29.94 -13.52 -43.52
N GLU A 260 -30.77 -12.68 -42.92
CA GLU A 260 -32.16 -12.48 -43.38
C GLU A 260 -32.19 -11.97 -44.83
N ALA A 261 -31.39 -10.97 -45.19
CA ALA A 261 -31.29 -10.44 -46.55
C ALA A 261 -30.77 -11.48 -47.55
N LEU A 262 -29.85 -12.35 -47.14
CA LEU A 262 -29.33 -13.43 -47.94
C LEU A 262 -30.45 -14.48 -48.18
N SER A 263 -31.21 -14.83 -47.15
CA SER A 263 -32.33 -15.76 -47.27
C SER A 263 -33.41 -15.26 -48.25
N GLU A 264 -33.79 -13.97 -48.13
CA GLU A 264 -34.73 -13.34 -49.07
C GLU A 264 -34.19 -13.36 -50.54
N SER A 265 -32.92 -13.10 -50.69
CA SER A 265 -32.28 -13.12 -52.03
C SER A 265 -32.25 -14.53 -52.59
N TYR A 266 -31.98 -15.52 -51.75
CA TYR A 266 -32.00 -16.95 -52.15
C TYR A 266 -33.41 -17.37 -52.58
N GLU A 267 -34.48 -17.03 -51.82
CA GLU A 267 -35.88 -17.31 -52.22
C GLU A 267 -36.23 -16.70 -53.56
N LYS A 268 -35.86 -15.44 -53.82
CA LYS A 268 -36.09 -14.77 -55.11
C LYS A 268 -35.43 -15.54 -56.27
N VAL A 269 -34.19 -16.00 -56.10
CA VAL A 269 -33.51 -16.80 -57.09
C VAL A 269 -34.22 -18.13 -57.29
N THR A 270 -34.58 -18.82 -56.24
CA THR A 270 -35.30 -20.10 -56.29
C THR A 270 -36.63 -19.97 -57.05
N ILE A 271 -37.45 -18.93 -56.75
CA ILE A 271 -38.66 -18.63 -57.50
C ILE A 271 -38.37 -18.38 -59.01
N SER A 272 -37.28 -17.67 -59.31
CA SER A 272 -36.92 -17.38 -60.72
C SER A 272 -36.46 -18.62 -61.47
N VAL A 273 -35.92 -19.60 -60.79
CA VAL A 273 -35.44 -20.86 -61.41
C VAL A 273 -36.56 -21.90 -61.45
N GLU A 274 -37.26 -22.14 -60.35
CA GLU A 274 -38.18 -23.27 -60.14
C GLU A 274 -39.65 -22.87 -60.21
N GLY A 275 -39.95 -21.58 -60.10
CA GLY A 275 -41.34 -21.10 -60.11
C GLY A 275 -42.10 -21.46 -61.40
N GLN A 276 -43.46 -21.34 -61.37
CA GLN A 276 -44.36 -21.67 -62.46
C GLN A 276 -43.98 -21.00 -63.83
N LYS A 277 -43.37 -19.81 -63.76
CA LYS A 277 -42.84 -19.06 -64.90
C LYS A 277 -41.31 -19.05 -64.93
N GLY A 278 -40.67 -19.90 -64.17
CA GLY A 278 -39.23 -19.93 -63.98
C GLY A 278 -38.47 -20.58 -65.19
N ILE A 279 -37.15 -20.52 -65.11
CA ILE A 279 -36.27 -21.02 -66.19
C ILE A 279 -36.51 -22.51 -66.43
N LEU A 280 -36.62 -23.33 -65.40
CA LEU A 280 -36.85 -24.77 -65.51
C LEU A 280 -38.21 -25.09 -66.13
N SER A 281 -39.25 -24.39 -65.72
CA SER A 281 -40.57 -24.53 -66.30
C SER A 281 -40.62 -24.17 -67.78
N SER A 282 -39.94 -23.10 -68.18
CA SER A 282 -39.79 -22.67 -69.55
C SER A 282 -38.99 -23.68 -70.36
N GLY A 283 -37.87 -24.21 -69.81
CA GLY A 283 -37.04 -25.25 -70.42
C GLY A 283 -37.84 -26.53 -70.67
N ARG A 284 -38.65 -27.03 -69.73
CA ARG A 284 -39.51 -28.21 -69.88
C ARG A 284 -40.58 -28.01 -70.97
N LYS A 285 -41.11 -26.80 -71.13
CA LYS A 285 -42.06 -26.45 -72.19
C LYS A 285 -41.40 -26.57 -73.59
N LEU A 286 -40.12 -26.13 -73.71
CA LEU A 286 -39.36 -26.25 -74.94
C LEU A 286 -39.00 -27.71 -75.27
N GLU A 287 -38.65 -28.53 -74.29
CA GLU A 287 -38.46 -29.96 -74.45
C GLU A 287 -39.73 -30.67 -74.98
N ASN A 288 -40.91 -30.33 -74.42
CA ASN A 288 -42.19 -30.83 -74.83
C ASN A 288 -42.57 -30.42 -76.27
N LEU A 289 -42.00 -29.31 -76.78
CA LEU A 289 -42.18 -28.82 -78.14
C LEU A 289 -41.13 -29.40 -79.11
N GLY A 290 -40.29 -30.37 -78.65
CA GLY A 290 -39.34 -31.07 -79.45
C GLY A 290 -37.93 -30.46 -79.55
N VAL A 291 -37.67 -29.38 -78.77
CA VAL A 291 -36.31 -28.81 -78.72
C VAL A 291 -35.50 -29.62 -77.71
N LYS A 292 -34.49 -30.36 -78.21
CA LYS A 292 -33.61 -31.18 -77.39
C LYS A 292 -32.37 -30.36 -76.98
N GLY A 293 -32.14 -30.19 -75.68
CA GLY A 293 -30.88 -29.66 -75.15
C GLY A 293 -29.72 -30.69 -75.27
N THR A 294 -28.48 -30.24 -75.20
CA THR A 294 -27.27 -31.08 -75.12
C THR A 294 -27.16 -31.85 -73.80
N LYS A 295 -27.83 -31.42 -72.74
CA LYS A 295 -27.94 -32.08 -71.43
C LYS A 295 -29.40 -32.02 -70.94
N ALA A 296 -29.82 -33.05 -70.23
CA ALA A 296 -31.14 -33.08 -69.60
C ALA A 296 -31.24 -31.97 -68.58
N LEU A 297 -32.46 -31.34 -68.43
CA LEU A 297 -32.74 -30.40 -67.37
C LEU A 297 -32.74 -31.12 -66.01
N PRO A 298 -32.22 -30.45 -64.98
CA PRO A 298 -32.25 -31.01 -63.66
C PRO A 298 -33.68 -31.37 -63.26
N LYS A 299 -33.88 -32.52 -62.63
CA LYS A 299 -35.15 -32.88 -62.05
C LYS A 299 -35.42 -31.90 -60.91
N SER A 300 -36.65 -31.50 -60.73
CA SER A 300 -37.06 -30.78 -59.50
C SER A 300 -36.92 -31.79 -58.37
N ASP A 301 -35.81 -31.80 -57.73
CA ASP A 301 -35.56 -32.75 -56.67
C ASP A 301 -35.19 -32.03 -55.37
N ASP A 302 -35.79 -32.47 -54.41
CA ASP A 302 -35.70 -32.57 -52.99
C ASP A 302 -34.29 -32.41 -52.37
N SER A 303 -33.29 -31.92 -53.09
CA SER A 303 -31.88 -31.91 -52.61
C SER A 303 -31.39 -30.60 -52.03
N TYR A 304 -32.27 -29.67 -51.66
CA TYR A 304 -31.89 -28.41 -50.98
C TYR A 304 -32.47 -28.22 -49.59
N ASP A 305 -33.05 -29.27 -48.98
CA ASP A 305 -33.60 -29.24 -47.62
C ASP A 305 -32.55 -29.57 -46.51
N GLU A 306 -31.26 -29.69 -46.83
CA GLU A 306 -30.19 -29.90 -45.85
C GLU A 306 -29.16 -28.79 -45.93
N PHE A 307 -29.49 -27.60 -45.34
CA PHE A 307 -28.48 -26.70 -44.74
C PHE A 307 -29.11 -25.86 -43.66
#